data_ced6aaa4401062945d2fd06e2a12c051
#
_entry.id   ced6aaa4401062945d2fd06e2a12c051
#
_cell.length_a   1.000
_cell.length_b   1.000
_cell.length_c   1.000
_cell.angle_alpha   90.00
_cell.angle_beta   90.00
_cell.angle_gamma   90.00
#
_symmetry.space_group_name_H-M   'P 1'
#
loop_
_entity.id
_entity.type
_entity.pdbx_description
1 polymer ?
#
loop_
_entity_poly.entity_id
_entity_poly.type
_entity_poly.pdbx_seq_one_letter_code
_entity_poly.pdbx_strand_id
1 'polypeptide(L)'
;MTYAASIEPLYRLPLGDWVDTAIGAITTTFDGFFDGVKTILLGGYDALALLFTGPPPWIVALVLVGLAFWMKGWKLAVGALVGFAVIVGVDQWTNAMATLALVVVASAIALAIAIPLGILAAGNDRVSAALRPVLDFMQTMPAFVYLIPTVVIFLTGAVPGIVATIVFALAPGVRFTELGIRGVDAEVVEAGQAFGASPGRILRQIQIPLALPTIMAGINQVIMLSLSMVVISGLVGAEGLGSDVVAALARVDVALGFEAGLGVVILAMYLDRMTSALADRAPVSRALKLAAA
;
A
#
# COMPACT_ATOMS: atom_id res chain seq x y z
N MET A 1 38.62 -18.64 31.09
CA MET A 1 37.16 -18.47 31.25
C MET A 1 36.96 -17.14 31.96
N THR A 2 36.76 -16.08 31.19
CA THR A 2 36.55 -14.71 31.70
C THR A 2 35.05 -14.59 32.03
N TYR A 3 34.73 -14.45 33.31
CA TYR A 3 33.37 -14.10 33.74
C TYR A 3 33.02 -12.73 33.18
N ALA A 4 32.20 -12.69 32.16
CA ALA A 4 31.47 -11.49 31.81
C ALA A 4 30.51 -11.22 32.98
N ALA A 5 30.83 -10.29 33.86
CA ALA A 5 29.89 -9.79 34.84
C ALA A 5 28.66 -9.30 34.09
N SER A 6 27.54 -9.97 34.31
CA SER A 6 26.25 -9.51 33.84
C SER A 6 25.97 -8.19 34.55
N ILE A 7 26.13 -7.09 33.83
CA ILE A 7 25.66 -5.78 34.27
C ILE A 7 24.15 -5.87 34.30
N GLU A 8 23.59 -6.21 35.47
CA GLU A 8 22.13 -6.07 35.65
C GLU A 8 21.80 -4.59 35.47
N PRO A 9 20.88 -4.27 34.56
CA PRO A 9 20.52 -2.87 34.35
C PRO A 9 19.95 -2.30 35.66
N LEU A 10 20.52 -1.21 36.14
CA LEU A 10 20.08 -0.48 37.34
C LEU A 10 18.58 -0.14 37.32
N TYR A 11 17.98 -0.12 36.14
CA TYR A 11 16.58 0.19 35.94
C TYR A 11 16.05 -0.48 34.64
N ARG A 12 15.00 -1.30 34.75
CA ARG A 12 14.30 -1.88 33.62
C ARG A 12 12.87 -1.34 33.58
N LEU A 13 12.55 -0.59 32.54
CA LEU A 13 11.17 -0.20 32.24
C LEU A 13 10.42 -1.39 31.65
N PRO A 14 9.32 -1.84 32.23
CA PRO A 14 8.51 -2.95 31.71
C PRO A 14 7.58 -2.47 30.58
N LEU A 15 8.15 -1.77 29.58
CA LEU A 15 7.38 -1.20 28.46
C LEU A 15 6.64 -2.29 27.66
N GLY A 16 7.29 -3.46 27.49
CA GLY A 16 6.67 -4.59 26.79
C GLY A 16 5.40 -5.07 27.49
N ASP A 17 5.44 -5.23 28.81
CA ASP A 17 4.31 -5.69 29.61
C ASP A 17 3.15 -4.68 29.58
N TRP A 18 3.46 -3.38 29.55
CA TRP A 18 2.43 -2.34 29.41
C TRP A 18 1.76 -2.35 28.05
N VAL A 19 2.55 -2.53 26.98
CA VAL A 19 2.03 -2.62 25.61
C VAL A 19 1.19 -3.89 25.45
N ASP A 20 1.65 -5.03 25.95
CA ASP A 20 0.91 -6.29 25.91
C ASP A 20 -0.45 -6.18 26.64
N THR A 21 -0.43 -5.64 27.87
CA THR A 21 -1.66 -5.38 28.64
C THR A 21 -2.60 -4.43 27.91
N ALA A 22 -2.08 -3.37 27.31
CA ALA A 22 -2.88 -2.40 26.55
C ALA A 22 -3.51 -3.05 25.31
N ILE A 23 -2.74 -3.82 24.53
CA ILE A 23 -3.25 -4.53 23.35
C ILE A 23 -4.31 -5.55 23.77
N GLY A 24 -4.07 -6.34 24.83
CA GLY A 24 -5.04 -7.29 25.35
C GLY A 24 -6.35 -6.63 25.80
N ALA A 25 -6.27 -5.50 26.53
CA ALA A 25 -7.44 -4.73 26.95
C ALA A 25 -8.21 -4.14 25.76
N ILE A 26 -7.52 -3.61 24.76
CA ILE A 26 -8.14 -3.10 23.53
C ILE A 26 -8.82 -4.22 22.76
N THR A 27 -8.16 -5.36 22.59
CA THR A 27 -8.69 -6.50 21.84
C THR A 27 -9.96 -7.04 22.51
N THR A 28 -9.96 -7.24 23.83
CA THR A 28 -11.14 -7.73 24.56
C THR A 28 -12.28 -6.74 24.62
N THR A 29 -11.97 -5.45 24.72
CA THR A 29 -13.00 -4.39 24.80
C THR A 29 -13.69 -4.16 23.45
N PHE A 30 -12.93 -4.24 22.36
CA PHE A 30 -13.40 -3.96 20.99
C PHE A 30 -13.47 -5.21 20.11
N ASP A 31 -13.64 -6.40 20.69
CA ASP A 31 -13.67 -7.68 19.99
C ASP A 31 -14.64 -7.67 18.80
N GLY A 32 -15.89 -7.28 19.02
CA GLY A 32 -16.89 -7.18 17.95
C GLY A 32 -16.55 -6.18 16.83
N PHE A 33 -15.80 -5.12 17.15
CA PHE A 33 -15.29 -4.20 16.13
C PHE A 33 -14.21 -4.86 15.27
N PHE A 34 -13.25 -5.54 15.91
CA PHE A 34 -12.18 -6.24 15.19
C PHE A 34 -12.70 -7.41 14.36
N ASP A 35 -13.70 -8.13 14.84
CA ASP A 35 -14.39 -9.17 14.07
C ASP A 35 -15.10 -8.60 12.84
N GLY A 36 -15.74 -7.44 12.97
CA GLY A 36 -16.33 -6.71 11.84
C GLY A 36 -15.28 -6.30 10.82
N VAL A 37 -14.16 -5.73 11.26
CA VAL A 37 -13.03 -5.36 10.40
C VAL A 37 -12.46 -6.58 9.70
N LYS A 38 -12.24 -7.69 10.45
CA LYS A 38 -11.77 -8.97 9.91
C LYS A 38 -12.68 -9.48 8.81
N THR A 39 -13.98 -9.49 9.05
CA THR A 39 -14.99 -9.97 8.08
C THR A 39 -14.98 -9.14 6.80
N ILE A 40 -14.90 -7.82 6.90
CA ILE A 40 -14.86 -6.91 5.74
C ILE A 40 -13.56 -7.11 4.95
N LEU A 41 -12.42 -7.16 5.63
CA LEU A 41 -11.12 -7.31 4.97
C LEU A 41 -10.97 -8.68 4.31
N LEU A 42 -11.36 -9.74 5.02
CA LEU A 42 -11.32 -11.10 4.50
C LEU A 42 -12.28 -11.25 3.31
N GLY A 43 -13.53 -10.78 3.45
CA GLY A 43 -14.50 -10.81 2.36
C GLY A 43 -14.06 -10.04 1.12
N GLY A 44 -13.43 -8.88 1.29
CA GLY A 44 -12.83 -8.11 0.19
C GLY A 44 -11.66 -8.84 -0.47
N TYR A 45 -10.78 -9.44 0.32
CA TYR A 45 -9.66 -10.22 -0.17
C TYR A 45 -10.14 -11.48 -0.90
N ASP A 46 -11.02 -12.27 -0.29
CA ASP A 46 -11.54 -13.52 -0.86
C ASP A 46 -12.29 -13.28 -2.18
N ALA A 47 -13.10 -12.21 -2.25
CA ALA A 47 -13.80 -11.84 -3.47
C ALA A 47 -12.84 -11.52 -4.62
N LEU A 48 -11.77 -10.75 -4.36
CA LEU A 48 -10.76 -10.44 -5.37
C LEU A 48 -9.87 -11.65 -5.69
N ALA A 49 -9.47 -12.41 -4.69
CA ALA A 49 -8.71 -13.63 -4.89
C ALA A 49 -9.49 -14.61 -5.77
N LEU A 50 -10.78 -14.83 -5.48
CA LEU A 50 -11.66 -15.66 -6.31
C LEU A 50 -11.80 -15.11 -7.74
N LEU A 51 -11.91 -13.79 -7.91
CA LEU A 51 -11.99 -13.16 -9.22
C LEU A 51 -10.73 -13.42 -10.07
N PHE A 52 -9.56 -13.46 -9.43
CA PHE A 52 -8.27 -13.63 -10.12
C PHE A 52 -7.83 -15.09 -10.24
N THR A 53 -8.25 -15.96 -9.31
CA THR A 53 -7.83 -17.38 -9.30
C THR A 53 -8.92 -18.33 -9.78
N GLY A 54 -10.20 -17.94 -9.72
CA GLY A 54 -11.33 -18.77 -10.13
C GLY A 54 -11.40 -19.04 -11.65
N PRO A 55 -11.25 -18.02 -12.50
CA PRO A 55 -11.22 -18.25 -13.94
C PRO A 55 -9.90 -18.89 -14.40
N PRO A 56 -9.87 -19.56 -15.57
CA PRO A 56 -8.63 -20.06 -16.16
C PRO A 56 -7.57 -18.95 -16.29
N PRO A 57 -6.28 -19.26 -16.03
CA PRO A 57 -5.20 -18.26 -16.01
C PRO A 57 -5.13 -17.38 -17.27
N TRP A 58 -5.37 -17.97 -18.43
CA TRP A 58 -5.33 -17.25 -19.70
C TRP A 58 -6.43 -16.18 -19.84
N ILE A 59 -7.63 -16.38 -19.24
CA ILE A 59 -8.70 -15.38 -19.25
C ILE A 59 -8.29 -14.16 -18.44
N VAL A 60 -7.81 -14.39 -17.21
CA VAL A 60 -7.39 -13.31 -16.32
C VAL A 60 -6.20 -12.56 -16.90
N ALA A 61 -5.22 -13.30 -17.45
CA ALA A 61 -4.08 -12.72 -18.14
C ALA A 61 -4.51 -11.82 -19.30
N LEU A 62 -5.44 -12.27 -20.15
CA LEU A 62 -5.98 -11.47 -21.26
C LEU A 62 -6.69 -10.21 -20.79
N VAL A 63 -7.45 -10.28 -19.69
CA VAL A 63 -8.10 -9.10 -19.09
C VAL A 63 -7.07 -8.11 -18.61
N LEU A 64 -6.05 -8.57 -17.86
CA LEU A 64 -4.99 -7.70 -17.34
C LEU A 64 -4.13 -7.10 -18.47
N VAL A 65 -3.81 -7.87 -19.50
CA VAL A 65 -3.13 -7.40 -20.73
C VAL A 65 -4.00 -6.40 -21.48
N GLY A 66 -5.31 -6.66 -21.58
CA GLY A 66 -6.28 -5.75 -22.19
C GLY A 66 -6.37 -4.41 -21.45
N LEU A 67 -6.36 -4.44 -20.11
CA LEU A 67 -6.26 -3.24 -19.29
C LEU A 67 -4.95 -2.48 -19.53
N ALA A 68 -3.83 -3.18 -19.63
CA ALA A 68 -2.54 -2.58 -19.95
C ALA A 68 -2.54 -1.92 -21.34
N PHE A 69 -3.11 -2.59 -22.32
CA PHE A 69 -3.28 -2.04 -23.67
C PHE A 69 -4.12 -0.76 -23.66
N TRP A 70 -5.26 -0.80 -22.98
CA TRP A 70 -6.14 0.35 -22.87
C TRP A 70 -5.48 1.52 -22.15
N MET A 71 -4.66 1.26 -21.13
CA MET A 71 -4.02 2.28 -20.31
C MET A 71 -2.82 2.97 -20.99
N LYS A 72 -1.91 2.23 -21.59
CA LYS A 72 -0.63 2.77 -22.11
C LYS A 72 -0.26 2.24 -23.51
N GLY A 73 -1.16 1.48 -24.14
CA GLY A 73 -0.99 0.97 -25.49
C GLY A 73 -0.19 -0.34 -25.58
N TRP A 74 0.19 -0.70 -26.82
CA TRP A 74 0.71 -2.02 -27.14
C TRP A 74 2.04 -2.39 -26.44
N LYS A 75 2.91 -1.42 -26.18
CA LYS A 75 4.21 -1.69 -25.52
C LYS A 75 4.04 -2.25 -24.12
N LEU A 76 3.11 -1.68 -23.32
CA LEU A 76 2.82 -2.20 -21.99
C LEU A 76 2.07 -3.54 -22.07
N ALA A 77 1.17 -3.68 -23.02
CA ALA A 77 0.42 -4.94 -23.23
C ALA A 77 1.36 -6.12 -23.54
N VAL A 78 2.35 -5.91 -24.43
CA VAL A 78 3.35 -6.94 -24.74
C VAL A 78 4.21 -7.27 -23.51
N GLY A 79 4.66 -6.25 -22.78
CA GLY A 79 5.42 -6.47 -21.52
C GLY A 79 4.62 -7.25 -20.48
N ALA A 80 3.33 -6.91 -20.31
CA ALA A 80 2.43 -7.62 -19.41
C ALA A 80 2.19 -9.07 -19.86
N LEU A 81 1.97 -9.28 -21.17
CA LEU A 81 1.80 -10.63 -21.73
C LEU A 81 3.01 -11.51 -21.46
N VAL A 82 4.21 -11.00 -21.73
CA VAL A 82 5.46 -11.74 -21.47
C VAL A 82 5.61 -12.00 -19.97
N GLY A 83 5.38 -10.98 -19.12
CA GLY A 83 5.48 -11.15 -17.67
C GLY A 83 4.51 -12.20 -17.12
N PHE A 84 3.23 -12.15 -17.52
CA PHE A 84 2.25 -13.16 -17.09
C PHE A 84 2.52 -14.55 -17.67
N ALA A 85 3.04 -14.65 -18.90
CA ALA A 85 3.47 -15.93 -19.45
C ALA A 85 4.65 -16.54 -18.66
N VAL A 86 5.58 -15.71 -18.17
CA VAL A 86 6.65 -16.16 -17.27
C VAL A 86 6.08 -16.66 -15.95
N ILE A 87 5.16 -15.90 -15.30
CA ILE A 87 4.51 -16.31 -14.03
C ILE A 87 3.80 -17.65 -14.18
N VAL A 88 3.10 -17.89 -15.30
CA VAL A 88 2.47 -19.19 -15.60
C VAL A 88 3.53 -20.26 -15.82
N GLY A 89 4.60 -19.94 -16.55
CA GLY A 89 5.67 -20.88 -16.89
C GLY A 89 6.48 -21.38 -15.70
N VAL A 90 6.55 -20.59 -14.61
CA VAL A 90 7.23 -20.97 -13.35
C VAL A 90 6.21 -21.47 -12.29
N ASP A 91 4.97 -21.79 -12.67
CA ASP A 91 3.88 -22.31 -11.83
C ASP A 91 3.53 -21.39 -10.62
N GLN A 92 3.75 -20.09 -10.76
CA GLN A 92 3.49 -19.09 -9.71
C GLN A 92 2.20 -18.29 -9.93
N TRP A 93 1.32 -18.74 -10.85
CA TRP A 93 0.12 -17.98 -11.21
C TRP A 93 -0.82 -17.75 -10.03
N THR A 94 -1.18 -18.80 -9.29
CA THR A 94 -2.12 -18.71 -8.16
C THR A 94 -1.58 -17.80 -7.07
N ASN A 95 -0.30 -17.95 -6.72
CA ASN A 95 0.36 -17.14 -5.72
C ASN A 95 0.51 -15.67 -6.16
N ALA A 96 0.77 -15.42 -7.45
CA ALA A 96 0.82 -14.07 -7.99
C ALA A 96 -0.56 -13.39 -7.93
N MET A 97 -1.63 -14.11 -8.23
CA MET A 97 -3.00 -13.57 -8.19
C MET A 97 -3.48 -13.33 -6.75
N ALA A 98 -3.16 -14.21 -5.81
CA ALA A 98 -3.41 -13.99 -4.38
C ALA A 98 -2.65 -12.76 -3.86
N THR A 99 -1.38 -12.61 -4.26
CA THR A 99 -0.59 -11.42 -3.97
C THR A 99 -1.20 -10.15 -4.55
N LEU A 100 -1.65 -10.19 -5.80
CA LEU A 100 -2.30 -9.06 -6.46
C LEU A 100 -3.58 -8.66 -5.72
N ALA A 101 -4.40 -9.62 -5.29
CA ALA A 101 -5.61 -9.38 -4.51
C ALA A 101 -5.28 -8.67 -3.18
N LEU A 102 -4.28 -9.18 -2.44
CA LEU A 102 -3.84 -8.59 -1.18
C LEU A 102 -3.38 -7.13 -1.36
N VAL A 103 -2.52 -6.89 -2.35
CA VAL A 103 -1.98 -5.55 -2.64
C VAL A 103 -3.09 -4.58 -3.04
N VAL A 104 -4.03 -5.01 -3.88
CA VAL A 104 -5.14 -4.16 -4.32
C VAL A 104 -6.05 -3.80 -3.13
N VAL A 105 -6.42 -4.76 -2.28
CA VAL A 105 -7.25 -4.49 -1.08
C VAL A 105 -6.52 -3.55 -0.13
N ALA A 106 -5.28 -3.88 0.23
CA ALA A 106 -4.51 -3.11 1.19
C ALA A 106 -4.27 -1.67 0.70
N SER A 107 -3.82 -1.52 -0.56
CA SER A 107 -3.55 -0.19 -1.12
C SER A 107 -4.83 0.63 -1.32
N ALA A 108 -5.94 0.01 -1.76
CA ALA A 108 -7.20 0.72 -1.91
C ALA A 108 -7.70 1.29 -0.57
N ILE A 109 -7.64 0.50 0.51
CA ILE A 109 -8.06 0.94 1.84
C ILE A 109 -7.06 1.98 2.39
N ALA A 110 -5.75 1.77 2.24
CA ALA A 110 -4.75 2.73 2.64
C ALA A 110 -4.97 4.09 1.96
N LEU A 111 -5.25 4.10 0.66
CA LEU A 111 -5.52 5.32 -0.10
C LEU A 111 -6.87 5.96 0.27
N ALA A 112 -7.90 5.15 0.51
CA ALA A 112 -9.21 5.64 0.97
C ALA A 112 -9.12 6.39 2.31
N ILE A 113 -8.14 6.05 3.15
CA ILE A 113 -7.86 6.73 4.42
C ILE A 113 -6.86 7.88 4.20
N ALA A 114 -5.77 7.62 3.46
CA ALA A 114 -4.66 8.55 3.31
C ALA A 114 -5.05 9.84 2.56
N ILE A 115 -5.81 9.71 1.45
CA ILE A 115 -6.18 10.88 0.64
C ILE A 115 -7.06 11.86 1.43
N PRO A 116 -8.16 11.43 2.10
CA PRO A 116 -8.94 12.34 2.94
C PRO A 116 -8.14 12.97 4.08
N LEU A 117 -7.29 12.18 4.76
CA LEU A 117 -6.43 12.72 5.82
C LEU A 117 -5.43 13.74 5.28
N GLY A 118 -4.82 13.50 4.12
CA GLY A 118 -3.93 14.44 3.45
C GLY A 118 -4.64 15.73 3.04
N ILE A 119 -5.89 15.64 2.54
CA ILE A 119 -6.72 16.81 2.23
C ILE A 119 -7.02 17.61 3.49
N LEU A 120 -7.40 16.96 4.59
CA LEU A 120 -7.65 17.60 5.88
C LEU A 120 -6.39 18.29 6.43
N ALA A 121 -5.24 17.62 6.34
CA ALA A 121 -3.95 18.18 6.75
C ALA A 121 -3.56 19.39 5.88
N ALA A 122 -3.81 19.34 4.57
CA ALA A 122 -3.54 20.47 3.68
C ALA A 122 -4.37 21.71 4.02
N GLY A 123 -5.63 21.52 4.45
CA GLY A 123 -6.55 22.59 4.79
C GLY A 123 -6.43 23.12 6.22
N ASN A 124 -5.69 22.45 7.12
CA ASN A 124 -5.63 22.82 8.54
C ASN A 124 -4.25 22.51 9.14
N ASP A 125 -3.52 23.58 9.51
CA ASP A 125 -2.17 23.45 10.09
C ASP A 125 -2.14 22.70 11.42
N ARG A 126 -3.19 22.76 12.23
CA ARG A 126 -3.28 22.02 13.49
C ARG A 126 -3.38 20.51 13.22
N VAL A 127 -4.18 20.12 12.22
CA VAL A 127 -4.28 18.71 11.80
C VAL A 127 -2.94 18.22 11.24
N SER A 128 -2.32 19.03 10.37
CA SER A 128 -0.97 18.72 9.84
C SER A 128 0.05 18.54 10.96
N ALA A 129 0.12 19.48 11.92
CA ALA A 129 1.05 19.43 13.04
C ALA A 129 0.81 18.20 13.95
N ALA A 130 -0.45 17.80 14.15
CA ALA A 130 -0.81 16.62 14.95
C ALA A 130 -0.50 15.30 14.23
N LEU A 131 -0.70 15.24 12.90
CA LEU A 131 -0.44 14.04 12.11
C LEU A 131 1.06 13.78 11.89
N ARG A 132 1.88 14.82 11.75
CA ARG A 132 3.32 14.68 11.46
C ARG A 132 4.05 13.71 12.40
N PRO A 133 4.00 13.86 13.74
CA PRO A 133 4.71 12.95 14.63
C PRO A 133 4.20 11.51 14.55
N VAL A 134 2.90 11.31 14.29
CA VAL A 134 2.30 9.97 14.11
C VAL A 134 2.83 9.34 12.82
N LEU A 135 2.82 10.08 11.72
CA LEU A 135 3.32 9.60 10.43
C LEU A 135 4.84 9.37 10.47
N ASP A 136 5.60 10.21 11.19
CA ASP A 136 7.04 10.03 11.41
C ASP A 136 7.31 8.74 12.17
N PHE A 137 6.59 8.50 13.27
CA PHE A 137 6.67 7.28 14.05
C PHE A 137 6.35 6.05 13.17
N MET A 138 5.26 6.11 12.39
CA MET A 138 4.89 5.03 11.48
C MET A 138 5.96 4.74 10.43
N GLN A 139 6.69 5.71 9.93
CA GLN A 139 7.74 5.50 8.92
C GLN A 139 9.09 5.08 9.48
N THR A 140 9.36 5.38 10.74
CA THR A 140 10.63 5.01 11.41
C THR A 140 10.60 3.61 12.00
N MET A 141 9.43 3.07 12.30
CA MET A 141 9.30 1.70 12.82
C MET A 141 9.62 0.67 11.73
N PRO A 142 10.41 -0.37 12.05
CA PRO A 142 10.59 -1.50 11.14
C PRO A 142 9.25 -2.16 10.80
N ALA A 143 9.07 -2.53 9.54
CA ALA A 143 7.81 -3.11 9.04
C ALA A 143 7.33 -4.35 9.83
N PHE A 144 8.26 -5.17 10.32
CA PHE A 144 7.96 -6.32 11.17
C PHE A 144 7.23 -5.99 12.48
N VAL A 145 7.48 -4.82 13.05
CA VAL A 145 6.89 -4.42 14.33
C VAL A 145 5.38 -4.27 14.21
N TYR A 146 4.86 -3.91 13.03
CA TYR A 146 3.43 -3.82 12.79
C TYR A 146 2.72 -5.16 12.78
N LEU A 147 3.42 -6.26 12.46
CA LEU A 147 2.83 -7.58 12.45
C LEU A 147 2.46 -8.08 13.86
N ILE A 148 3.24 -7.71 14.87
CA ILE A 148 3.03 -8.21 16.23
C ILE A 148 1.61 -7.90 16.73
N PRO A 149 1.18 -6.63 16.81
CA PRO A 149 -0.18 -6.31 17.26
C PRO A 149 -1.26 -6.85 16.31
N THR A 150 -1.00 -6.86 14.99
CA THR A 150 -2.01 -7.35 14.04
C THR A 150 -2.22 -8.85 14.13
N VAL A 151 -1.18 -9.63 14.43
CA VAL A 151 -1.30 -11.08 14.67
C VAL A 151 -2.00 -11.37 16.01
N VAL A 152 -1.73 -10.59 17.05
CA VAL A 152 -2.43 -10.75 18.34
C VAL A 152 -3.93 -10.49 18.17
N ILE A 153 -4.32 -9.50 17.38
CA ILE A 153 -5.73 -9.12 17.17
C ILE A 153 -6.44 -10.05 16.18
N PHE A 154 -5.82 -10.34 15.02
CA PHE A 154 -6.49 -11.01 13.89
C PHE A 154 -6.06 -12.47 13.68
N LEU A 155 -5.11 -12.97 14.48
CA LEU A 155 -4.47 -14.27 14.34
C LEU A 155 -3.61 -14.37 13.06
N THR A 156 -3.50 -15.56 12.47
CA THR A 156 -2.74 -15.81 11.24
C THR A 156 -3.61 -15.69 9.99
N GLY A 157 -3.00 -15.43 8.83
CA GLY A 157 -3.67 -15.39 7.54
C GLY A 157 -3.49 -14.06 6.80
N ALA A 158 -4.37 -13.79 5.84
CA ALA A 158 -4.28 -12.58 5.01
C ALA A 158 -4.56 -11.27 5.78
N VAL A 159 -5.51 -11.30 6.75
CA VAL A 159 -5.98 -10.09 7.44
C VAL A 159 -4.89 -9.35 8.21
N PRO A 160 -4.08 -9.99 9.09
CA PRO A 160 -3.00 -9.28 9.77
C PRO A 160 -1.98 -8.68 8.79
N GLY A 161 -1.69 -9.38 7.68
CA GLY A 161 -0.85 -8.86 6.60
C GLY A 161 -1.45 -7.62 5.92
N ILE A 162 -2.74 -7.65 5.62
CA ILE A 162 -3.47 -6.50 5.02
C ILE A 162 -3.44 -5.30 5.98
N VAL A 163 -3.76 -5.49 7.26
CA VAL A 163 -3.79 -4.39 8.24
C VAL A 163 -2.40 -3.79 8.45
N ALA A 164 -1.37 -4.63 8.61
CA ALA A 164 0.01 -4.16 8.72
C ALA A 164 0.44 -3.38 7.48
N THR A 165 0.06 -3.84 6.29
CA THR A 165 0.32 -3.17 5.01
C THR A 165 -0.38 -1.81 4.93
N ILE A 166 -1.66 -1.73 5.34
CA ILE A 166 -2.41 -0.47 5.36
C ILE A 166 -1.69 0.54 6.25
N VAL A 167 -1.33 0.17 7.48
CA VAL A 167 -0.65 1.05 8.43
C VAL A 167 0.69 1.52 7.88
N PHE A 168 1.50 0.59 7.34
CA PHE A 168 2.83 0.91 6.80
C PHE A 168 2.77 1.83 5.59
N ALA A 169 1.84 1.58 4.66
CA ALA A 169 1.74 2.32 3.40
C ALA A 169 0.95 3.64 3.50
N LEU A 170 0.21 3.86 4.60
CA LEU A 170 -0.65 5.03 4.77
C LEU A 170 0.14 6.35 4.77
N ALA A 171 1.27 6.40 5.45
CA ALA A 171 2.00 7.63 5.73
C ALA A 171 2.44 8.39 4.46
N PRO A 172 3.07 7.79 3.45
CA PRO A 172 3.39 8.50 2.21
C PRO A 172 2.13 8.96 1.46
N GLY A 173 1.04 8.20 1.48
CA GLY A 173 -0.22 8.61 0.87
C GLY A 173 -0.75 9.93 1.44
N VAL A 174 -0.73 10.08 2.76
CA VAL A 174 -1.09 11.33 3.46
C VAL A 174 -0.15 12.45 3.08
N ARG A 175 1.17 12.22 3.16
CA ARG A 175 2.20 13.25 2.92
C ARG A 175 2.20 13.77 1.49
N PHE A 176 2.13 12.89 0.50
CA PHE A 176 2.09 13.31 -0.91
C PHE A 176 0.80 14.04 -1.25
N THR A 177 -0.32 13.68 -0.62
CA THR A 177 -1.58 14.40 -0.79
C THR A 177 -1.51 15.80 -0.18
N GLU A 178 -1.03 15.92 1.06
CA GLU A 178 -0.82 17.22 1.71
C GLU A 178 0.17 18.09 0.92
N LEU A 179 1.32 17.53 0.56
CA LEU A 179 2.36 18.23 -0.18
C LEU A 179 1.86 18.73 -1.55
N GLY A 180 1.13 17.88 -2.27
CA GLY A 180 0.59 18.25 -3.57
C GLY A 180 -0.38 19.42 -3.49
N ILE A 181 -1.28 19.42 -2.50
CA ILE A 181 -2.28 20.48 -2.32
C ILE A 181 -1.62 21.77 -1.83
N ARG A 182 -0.70 21.70 -0.87
CA ARG A 182 0.03 22.87 -0.34
C ARG A 182 1.04 23.42 -1.34
N GLY A 183 1.52 22.59 -2.27
CA GLY A 183 2.48 22.99 -3.32
C GLY A 183 1.85 23.66 -4.53
N VAL A 184 0.53 23.86 -4.55
CA VAL A 184 -0.13 24.64 -5.62
C VAL A 184 0.27 26.10 -5.49
N ASP A 185 0.60 26.70 -6.65
CA ASP A 185 1.04 28.09 -6.73
C ASP A 185 0.05 29.05 -6.03
N ALA A 186 0.59 29.85 -5.11
CA ALA A 186 -0.19 30.80 -4.32
C ALA A 186 -0.90 31.84 -5.18
N GLU A 187 -0.28 32.28 -6.29
CA GLU A 187 -0.88 33.27 -7.22
C GLU A 187 -2.17 32.73 -7.84
N VAL A 188 -2.21 31.43 -8.18
CA VAL A 188 -3.41 30.79 -8.74
C VAL A 188 -4.52 30.67 -7.69
N VAL A 189 -4.15 30.41 -6.43
CA VAL A 189 -5.08 30.34 -5.31
C VAL A 189 -5.65 31.73 -5.00
N GLU A 190 -4.79 32.77 -4.95
CA GLU A 190 -5.18 34.16 -4.72
C GLU A 190 -6.07 34.69 -5.84
N ALA A 191 -5.77 34.38 -7.09
CA ALA A 191 -6.65 34.71 -8.20
C ALA A 191 -8.04 34.10 -8.03
N GLY A 192 -8.13 32.83 -7.63
CA GLY A 192 -9.41 32.18 -7.31
C GLY A 192 -10.19 32.91 -6.20
N GLN A 193 -9.49 33.39 -5.17
CA GLN A 193 -10.09 34.18 -4.08
C GLN A 193 -10.58 35.55 -4.57
N ALA A 194 -9.79 36.23 -5.38
CA ALA A 194 -10.14 37.53 -5.96
C ALA A 194 -11.42 37.46 -6.82
N PHE A 195 -11.67 36.34 -7.50
CA PHE A 195 -12.92 36.07 -8.20
C PHE A 195 -14.08 35.60 -7.29
N GLY A 196 -13.91 35.63 -5.97
CA GLY A 196 -14.96 35.32 -5.02
C GLY A 196 -15.24 33.82 -4.84
N ALA A 197 -14.31 32.94 -5.22
CA ALA A 197 -14.47 31.51 -5.01
C ALA A 197 -14.33 31.16 -3.51
N SER A 198 -15.26 30.34 -3.00
CA SER A 198 -15.19 29.84 -1.60
C SER A 198 -14.00 28.89 -1.43
N PRO A 199 -13.45 28.72 -0.20
CA PRO A 199 -12.32 27.82 0.05
C PRO A 199 -12.55 26.40 -0.44
N GLY A 200 -13.76 25.86 -0.28
CA GLY A 200 -14.10 24.52 -0.78
C GLY A 200 -14.16 24.43 -2.31
N ARG A 201 -14.48 25.53 -3.00
CA ARG A 201 -14.44 25.60 -4.47
C ARG A 201 -12.99 25.67 -4.96
N ILE A 202 -12.16 26.47 -4.31
CA ILE A 202 -10.72 26.59 -4.58
C ILE A 202 -10.06 25.21 -4.44
N LEU A 203 -10.32 24.53 -3.31
CA LEU A 203 -9.78 23.19 -3.09
C LEU A 203 -10.15 22.20 -4.21
N ARG A 204 -11.45 22.11 -4.55
CA ARG A 204 -11.96 21.11 -5.50
C ARG A 204 -11.67 21.45 -6.96
N GLN A 205 -11.70 22.71 -7.35
CA GLN A 205 -11.62 23.12 -8.75
C GLN A 205 -10.23 23.62 -9.16
N ILE A 206 -9.38 23.99 -8.19
CA ILE A 206 -8.03 24.54 -8.45
C ILE A 206 -6.97 23.61 -7.82
N GLN A 207 -6.97 23.47 -6.49
CA GLN A 207 -5.88 22.81 -5.79
C GLN A 207 -5.81 21.32 -6.07
N ILE A 208 -6.90 20.56 -5.92
CA ILE A 208 -6.89 19.10 -6.18
C ILE A 208 -6.51 18.78 -7.62
N PRO A 209 -7.07 19.42 -8.67
CA PRO A 209 -6.66 19.16 -10.03
C PRO A 209 -5.17 19.46 -10.30
N LEU A 210 -4.64 20.56 -9.76
CA LEU A 210 -3.23 20.94 -9.92
C LEU A 210 -2.29 20.05 -9.08
N ALA A 211 -2.74 19.57 -7.92
CA ALA A 211 -2.01 18.64 -7.05
C ALA A 211 -2.00 17.21 -7.58
N LEU A 212 -2.86 16.87 -8.56
CA LEU A 212 -3.09 15.49 -9.00
C LEU A 212 -1.80 14.74 -9.41
N PRO A 213 -0.81 15.34 -10.10
CA PRO A 213 0.45 14.66 -10.40
C PRO A 213 1.19 14.20 -9.14
N THR A 214 1.25 15.03 -8.10
CA THR A 214 1.90 14.73 -6.83
C THR A 214 1.10 13.69 -6.04
N ILE A 215 -0.23 13.79 -6.02
CA ILE A 215 -1.11 12.78 -5.40
C ILE A 215 -0.92 11.43 -6.08
N MET A 216 -0.84 11.38 -7.40
CA MET A 216 -0.60 10.15 -8.15
C MET A 216 0.77 9.53 -7.86
N ALA A 217 1.80 10.34 -7.62
CA ALA A 217 3.09 9.85 -7.13
C ALA A 217 2.95 9.20 -5.75
N GLY A 218 2.14 9.80 -4.87
CA GLY A 218 1.78 9.22 -3.58
C GLY A 218 1.03 7.89 -3.70
N ILE A 219 0.07 7.81 -4.61
CA ILE A 219 -0.66 6.56 -4.90
C ILE A 219 0.30 5.46 -5.37
N ASN A 220 1.21 5.78 -6.29
CA ASN A 220 2.22 4.84 -6.74
C ASN A 220 3.11 4.35 -5.59
N GLN A 221 3.54 5.26 -4.72
CA GLN A 221 4.36 4.93 -3.56
C GLN A 221 3.62 4.00 -2.58
N VAL A 222 2.32 4.25 -2.31
CA VAL A 222 1.49 3.37 -1.48
C VAL A 222 1.42 1.96 -2.06
N ILE A 223 1.19 1.82 -3.37
CA ILE A 223 1.12 0.52 -4.04
C ILE A 223 2.46 -0.22 -3.98
N MET A 224 3.57 0.49 -4.22
CA MET A 224 4.91 -0.11 -4.17
C MET A 224 5.28 -0.58 -2.76
N LEU A 225 4.93 0.20 -1.74
CA LEU A 225 5.11 -0.20 -0.34
C LEU A 225 4.20 -1.38 0.03
N SER A 226 2.95 -1.38 -0.43
CA SER A 226 2.03 -2.50 -0.21
C SER A 226 2.59 -3.79 -0.82
N LEU A 227 3.18 -3.72 -2.00
CA LEU A 227 3.82 -4.88 -2.62
C LEU A 227 5.08 -5.34 -1.85
N SER A 228 5.86 -4.41 -1.32
CA SER A 228 7.02 -4.74 -0.48
C SER A 228 6.62 -5.46 0.80
N MET A 229 5.43 -5.16 1.34
CA MET A 229 4.88 -5.81 2.53
C MET A 229 4.39 -7.25 2.30
N VAL A 230 4.22 -7.68 1.05
CA VAL A 230 3.73 -9.04 0.71
C VAL A 230 4.61 -10.14 1.30
N VAL A 231 5.95 -9.99 1.20
CA VAL A 231 6.89 -10.98 1.77
C VAL A 231 6.75 -11.04 3.29
N ILE A 232 6.59 -9.87 3.92
CA ILE A 232 6.39 -9.77 5.37
C ILE A 232 5.04 -10.38 5.78
N SER A 233 3.99 -10.15 4.99
CA SER A 233 2.67 -10.77 5.20
C SER A 233 2.71 -12.30 5.09
N GLY A 234 3.59 -12.86 4.23
CA GLY A 234 3.83 -14.29 4.13
C GLY A 234 4.33 -14.93 5.43
N LEU A 235 5.07 -14.19 6.27
CA LEU A 235 5.51 -14.68 7.59
C LEU A 235 4.37 -14.95 8.57
N VAL A 236 3.23 -14.28 8.38
CA VAL A 236 2.05 -14.43 9.26
C VAL A 236 0.95 -15.29 8.62
N GLY A 237 1.29 -16.00 7.54
CA GLY A 237 0.40 -16.95 6.90
C GLY A 237 -0.52 -16.34 5.82
N ALA A 238 -0.20 -15.17 5.30
CA ALA A 238 -0.87 -14.68 4.10
C ALA A 238 -0.42 -15.51 2.89
N GLU A 239 -1.37 -16.02 2.12
CA GLU A 239 -1.10 -16.75 0.89
C GLU A 239 -0.52 -15.83 -0.20
N GLY A 240 0.23 -16.41 -1.13
CA GLY A 240 0.77 -15.73 -2.29
C GLY A 240 2.29 -15.88 -2.44
N LEU A 241 2.88 -15.06 -3.31
CA LEU A 241 4.33 -15.07 -3.59
C LEU A 241 5.19 -14.83 -2.34
N GLY A 242 4.67 -14.05 -1.38
CA GLY A 242 5.36 -13.79 -0.11
C GLY A 242 5.56 -15.05 0.71
N SER A 243 4.55 -15.94 0.78
CA SER A 243 4.65 -17.21 1.50
C SER A 243 5.71 -18.13 0.87
N ASP A 244 5.82 -18.14 -0.46
CA ASP A 244 6.83 -18.94 -1.16
C ASP A 244 8.24 -18.40 -0.96
N VAL A 245 8.42 -17.07 -0.95
CA VAL A 245 9.70 -16.46 -0.59
C VAL A 245 10.12 -16.84 0.83
N VAL A 246 9.20 -16.81 1.78
CA VAL A 246 9.45 -17.21 3.17
C VAL A 246 9.77 -18.71 3.27
N ALA A 247 9.02 -19.57 2.57
CA ALA A 247 9.26 -21.00 2.53
C ALA A 247 10.61 -21.34 1.89
N ALA A 248 10.96 -20.66 0.79
CA ALA A 248 12.23 -20.78 0.12
C ALA A 248 13.41 -20.40 1.04
N LEU A 249 13.27 -19.30 1.78
CA LEU A 249 14.28 -18.86 2.74
C LEU A 249 14.47 -19.88 3.87
N ALA A 250 13.37 -20.42 4.41
CA ALA A 250 13.41 -21.41 5.49
C ALA A 250 14.03 -22.74 5.06
N ARG A 251 13.89 -23.13 3.79
CA ARG A 251 14.42 -24.40 3.20
C ARG A 251 15.73 -24.21 2.45
N VAL A 252 16.21 -22.98 2.30
CA VAL A 252 17.37 -22.61 1.45
C VAL A 252 17.14 -23.06 -0.01
N ASP A 253 15.89 -22.96 -0.49
CA ASP A 253 15.50 -23.31 -1.85
C ASP A 253 15.65 -22.10 -2.77
N VAL A 254 16.79 -22.04 -3.47
CA VAL A 254 17.14 -20.91 -4.35
C VAL A 254 16.20 -20.85 -5.56
N ALA A 255 15.76 -22.01 -6.08
CA ALA A 255 14.88 -22.05 -7.25
C ALA A 255 13.53 -21.44 -6.95
N LEU A 256 12.84 -21.92 -5.91
CA LEU A 256 11.56 -21.40 -5.47
C LEU A 256 11.65 -19.91 -5.09
N GLY A 257 12.72 -19.53 -4.37
CA GLY A 257 12.92 -18.13 -3.96
C GLY A 257 13.11 -17.18 -5.16
N PHE A 258 13.82 -17.63 -6.21
CA PHE A 258 13.99 -16.87 -7.44
C PHE A 258 12.67 -16.76 -8.22
N GLU A 259 11.93 -17.84 -8.39
CA GLU A 259 10.66 -17.87 -9.12
C GLU A 259 9.60 -16.99 -8.46
N ALA A 260 9.43 -17.12 -7.15
CA ALA A 260 8.50 -16.28 -6.38
C ALA A 260 8.94 -14.80 -6.40
N GLY A 261 10.23 -14.53 -6.20
CA GLY A 261 10.79 -13.17 -6.27
C GLY A 261 10.60 -12.53 -7.66
N LEU A 262 10.80 -13.30 -8.73
CA LEU A 262 10.56 -12.85 -10.10
C LEU A 262 9.07 -12.50 -10.30
N GLY A 263 8.16 -13.30 -9.77
CA GLY A 263 6.73 -13.03 -9.78
C GLY A 263 6.39 -11.68 -9.11
N VAL A 264 6.98 -11.40 -7.94
CA VAL A 264 6.83 -10.11 -7.25
C VAL A 264 7.32 -8.94 -8.13
N VAL A 265 8.49 -9.08 -8.76
CA VAL A 265 9.06 -8.03 -9.64
C VAL A 265 8.17 -7.78 -10.85
N ILE A 266 7.63 -8.83 -11.47
CA ILE A 266 6.71 -8.69 -12.61
C ILE A 266 5.43 -7.94 -12.20
N LEU A 267 4.83 -8.30 -11.06
CA LEU A 267 3.67 -7.59 -10.52
C LEU A 267 4.00 -6.13 -10.18
N ALA A 268 5.19 -5.88 -9.60
CA ALA A 268 5.66 -4.53 -9.31
C ALA A 268 5.74 -3.67 -10.57
N MET A 269 6.39 -4.18 -11.61
CA MET A 269 6.51 -3.47 -12.88
C MET A 269 5.14 -3.24 -13.54
N TYR A 270 4.25 -4.22 -13.46
CA TYR A 270 2.91 -4.10 -14.01
C TYR A 270 2.11 -2.99 -13.28
N LEU A 271 2.04 -3.03 -11.95
CA LEU A 271 1.32 -2.06 -11.14
C LEU A 271 1.91 -0.65 -11.27
N ASP A 272 3.24 -0.50 -11.24
CA ASP A 272 3.92 0.79 -11.44
C ASP A 272 3.55 1.40 -12.80
N ARG A 273 3.59 0.61 -13.86
CA ARG A 273 3.26 1.11 -15.21
C ARG A 273 1.79 1.45 -15.36
N MET A 274 0.90 0.71 -14.71
CA MET A 274 -0.53 0.97 -14.69
C MET A 274 -0.85 2.28 -13.95
N THR A 275 -0.28 2.49 -12.77
CA THR A 275 -0.48 3.72 -11.98
C THR A 275 0.13 4.94 -12.64
N SER A 276 1.34 4.81 -13.22
CA SER A 276 1.97 5.87 -14.01
C SER A 276 1.12 6.24 -15.23
N ALA A 277 0.49 5.27 -15.89
CA ALA A 277 -0.40 5.54 -17.02
C ALA A 277 -1.67 6.30 -16.62
N LEU A 278 -2.20 6.05 -15.40
CA LEU A 278 -3.31 6.83 -14.83
C LEU A 278 -2.90 8.29 -14.57
N ALA A 279 -1.71 8.49 -14.00
CA ALA A 279 -1.14 9.81 -13.77
C ALA A 279 -0.98 10.62 -15.06
N ASP A 280 -0.48 9.97 -16.11
CA ASP A 280 -0.28 10.59 -17.44
C ASP A 280 -1.59 11.00 -18.13
N ARG A 281 -2.71 10.35 -17.79
CA ARG A 281 -4.03 10.67 -18.34
C ARG A 281 -4.74 11.81 -17.65
N ALA A 282 -4.26 12.27 -16.49
CA ALA A 282 -4.83 13.41 -15.79
C ALA A 282 -4.82 14.66 -16.70
N PRO A 283 -5.92 15.44 -16.75
CA PRO A 283 -6.04 16.59 -17.65
C PRO A 283 -4.90 17.60 -17.47
N VAL A 284 -4.51 17.84 -16.23
CA VAL A 284 -3.42 18.76 -15.88
C VAL A 284 -2.06 18.24 -16.35
N SER A 285 -1.79 16.94 -16.19
CA SER A 285 -0.54 16.35 -16.71
C SER A 285 -0.43 16.45 -18.22
N ARG A 286 -1.55 16.35 -18.93
CA ARG A 286 -1.59 16.56 -20.39
C ARG A 286 -1.35 18.01 -20.77
N ALA A 287 -1.98 18.96 -20.06
CA ALA A 287 -1.80 20.39 -20.31
C ALA A 287 -0.34 20.82 -20.06
N LEU A 288 0.28 20.36 -18.97
CA LEU A 288 1.69 20.64 -18.66
C LEU A 288 2.64 20.07 -19.73
N LYS A 289 2.37 18.85 -20.23
CA LYS A 289 3.17 18.27 -21.32
C LYS A 289 3.05 19.03 -22.63
N LEU A 290 1.86 19.57 -22.95
CA LEU A 290 1.64 20.40 -24.14
C LEU A 290 2.28 21.78 -24.02
N ALA A 291 2.38 22.33 -22.80
CA ALA A 291 3.05 23.61 -22.55
C ALA A 291 4.59 23.50 -22.56
N ALA A 292 5.13 22.28 -22.35
CA ALA A 292 6.57 22.03 -22.35
C ALA A 292 7.13 21.51 -23.69
N ALA A 293 6.25 21.24 -24.68
CA ALA A 293 6.61 20.78 -26.03
C ALA A 293 6.58 21.94 -27.03
#